data_d060f88a88a4ac3c188cb122ec099632
#
_entry.id   d060f88a88a4ac3c188cb122ec099632
#
_cell.length_a   1.000
_cell.length_b   1.000
_cell.length_c   1.000
_cell.angle_alpha   90.00
_cell.angle_beta   90.00
_cell.angle_gamma   90.00
#
_symmetry.space_group_name_H-M   'P 1'
#
loop_
_entity.id
_entity.type
_entity.pdbx_description
1 polymer ?
#
loop_
_entity_poly.entity_id
_entity_poly.type
_entity_poly.pdbx_seq_one_letter_code
_entity_poly.pdbx_strand_id
1 'polypeptide(L)'
;MPTQQRRIKDLVSVGPAMVRDFEMLGIGSVTELARRNPEKLYEKLCEVSGQAQDICCLDVFRAAVAQATNPRLPLEQAQWWYWSRQRKARHARG
;
A
#
# COMPACT_ATOMS: atom_id res chain seq x y z
N MET A 1 -7.85 -23.47 6.69
CA MET A 1 -6.56 -23.37 5.98
C MET A 1 -6.22 -21.94 5.68
N PRO A 2 -5.13 -21.44 6.19
CA PRO A 2 -4.75 -20.06 5.87
C PRO A 2 -4.39 -19.95 4.39
N THR A 3 -4.98 -19.00 3.73
CA THR A 3 -4.74 -18.78 2.30
C THR A 3 -3.59 -17.82 2.07
N GLN A 4 -3.20 -17.06 3.10
CA GLN A 4 -2.15 -16.07 3.00
C GLN A 4 -0.97 -16.46 3.88
N GLN A 5 0.09 -16.93 3.24
CA GLN A 5 1.33 -17.22 3.94
C GLN A 5 2.38 -16.14 3.71
N ARG A 6 2.08 -15.20 2.84
CA ARG A 6 2.98 -14.09 2.57
C ARG A 6 3.00 -13.15 3.75
N ARG A 7 4.16 -12.53 3.98
CA ARG A 7 4.30 -11.48 4.98
C ARG A 7 4.25 -10.14 4.29
N ILE A 8 3.84 -9.12 5.03
CA ILE A 8 3.80 -7.76 4.49
C ILE A 8 5.17 -7.36 3.93
N LYS A 9 6.25 -7.73 4.60
CA LYS A 9 7.61 -7.42 4.16
C LYS A 9 8.00 -8.09 2.84
N ASP A 10 7.26 -9.11 2.43
CA ASP A 10 7.53 -9.84 1.18
C ASP A 10 6.88 -9.18 -0.03
N LEU A 11 6.00 -8.22 0.19
CA LEU A 11 5.31 -7.54 -0.89
C LEU A 11 6.27 -6.61 -1.64
N VAL A 12 6.10 -6.57 -2.96
CA VAL A 12 6.89 -5.67 -3.81
C VAL A 12 6.59 -4.22 -3.40
N SER A 13 7.58 -3.37 -3.46
CA SER A 13 7.51 -1.95 -3.09
C SER A 13 7.40 -1.68 -1.59
N VAL A 14 7.34 -2.71 -0.77
CA VAL A 14 7.25 -2.55 0.69
C VAL A 14 8.64 -2.76 1.31
N GLY A 15 9.26 -1.68 1.73
CA GLY A 15 10.53 -1.72 2.44
C GLY A 15 10.35 -1.69 3.95
N PRO A 16 11.48 -1.74 4.71
CA PRO A 16 11.41 -1.73 6.18
C PRO A 16 10.66 -0.54 6.77
N ALA A 17 10.82 0.63 6.19
CA ALA A 17 10.12 1.83 6.67
C ALA A 17 8.60 1.68 6.49
N MET A 18 8.19 1.10 5.37
CA MET A 18 6.77 0.89 5.09
C MET A 18 6.18 -0.17 6.02
N VAL A 19 6.96 -1.20 6.34
CA VAL A 19 6.52 -2.21 7.32
C VAL A 19 6.23 -1.54 8.66
N ARG A 20 7.08 -0.62 9.09
CA ARG A 20 6.86 0.12 10.33
C ARG A 20 5.61 0.99 10.27
N ASP A 21 5.36 1.60 9.11
CA ASP A 21 4.15 2.40 8.91
C ASP A 21 2.91 1.53 9.07
N PHE A 22 2.92 0.33 8.48
CA PHE A 22 1.80 -0.59 8.63
C PHE A 22 1.60 -1.02 10.08
N GLU A 23 2.70 -1.27 10.80
CA GLU A 23 2.61 -1.61 12.22
C GLU A 23 1.99 -0.47 13.02
N MET A 24 2.38 0.76 12.72
CA MET A 24 1.82 1.96 13.35
C MET A 24 0.33 2.07 13.08
N LEU A 25 -0.12 1.61 11.92
CA LEU A 25 -1.53 1.64 11.52
C LEU A 25 -2.31 0.42 12.03
N GLY A 26 -1.64 -0.47 12.76
CA GLY A 26 -2.30 -1.64 13.33
C GLY A 26 -2.51 -2.78 12.34
N ILE A 27 -1.75 -2.80 11.26
CA ILE A 27 -1.88 -3.83 10.22
C ILE A 27 -0.75 -4.84 10.42
N GLY A 28 -1.09 -6.06 10.83
CA GLY A 28 -0.10 -7.09 11.13
C GLY A 28 -0.01 -8.22 10.11
N SER A 29 -0.88 -8.24 9.11
CA SER A 29 -0.91 -9.34 8.15
C SER A 29 -1.37 -8.90 6.77
N VAL A 30 -1.02 -9.69 5.77
CA VAL A 30 -1.48 -9.46 4.39
C VAL A 30 -3.00 -9.57 4.31
N THR A 31 -3.59 -10.48 5.06
CA THR A 31 -5.05 -10.65 5.10
C THR A 31 -5.74 -9.38 5.61
N GLU A 32 -5.20 -8.77 6.66
CA GLU A 32 -5.74 -7.50 7.15
C GLU A 32 -5.57 -6.38 6.14
N LEU A 33 -4.39 -6.32 5.52
CA LEU A 33 -4.09 -5.30 4.52
C LEU A 33 -5.07 -5.37 3.34
N ALA A 34 -5.45 -6.59 2.94
CA ALA A 34 -6.38 -6.78 1.83
C ALA A 34 -7.76 -6.17 2.08
N ARG A 35 -8.11 -5.93 3.34
CA ARG A 35 -9.41 -5.35 3.72
C ARG A 35 -9.37 -3.84 3.84
N ARG A 36 -8.23 -3.22 3.60
CA ARG A 36 -8.05 -1.80 3.85
C ARG A 36 -8.19 -0.98 2.57
N ASN A 37 -8.61 0.25 2.75
CA ASN A 37 -8.68 1.23 1.68
C ASN A 37 -7.37 2.03 1.69
N PRO A 38 -6.59 2.03 0.60
CA PRO A 38 -5.29 2.70 0.61
C PRO A 38 -5.36 4.20 0.87
N GLU A 39 -6.37 4.89 0.37
CA GLU A 39 -6.53 6.32 0.63
C GLU A 39 -6.73 6.59 2.12
N LYS A 40 -7.54 5.77 2.78
CA LYS A 40 -7.77 5.91 4.21
C LYS A 40 -6.53 5.57 5.03
N LEU A 41 -5.73 4.61 4.57
CA LEU A 41 -4.46 4.29 5.21
C LEU A 41 -3.51 5.47 5.15
N TYR A 42 -3.46 6.12 3.99
CA TYR A 42 -2.61 7.29 3.80
C TYR A 42 -3.06 8.45 4.73
N GLU A 43 -4.35 8.72 4.77
CA GLU A 43 -4.91 9.75 5.65
C GLU A 43 -4.59 9.45 7.11
N LYS A 44 -4.75 8.20 7.51
CA LYS A 44 -4.46 7.78 8.87
C LYS A 44 -2.98 7.94 9.21
N LEU A 45 -2.11 7.61 8.28
CA LEU A 45 -0.68 7.77 8.48
C LEU A 45 -0.31 9.23 8.70
N CYS A 46 -0.87 10.13 7.88
CA CYS A 46 -0.64 11.56 8.07
C CYS A 46 -1.12 12.02 9.44
N GLU A 47 -2.28 11.54 9.86
CA GLU A 47 -2.87 11.89 11.14
C GLU A 47 -2.02 11.39 12.31
N VAL A 48 -1.64 10.10 12.28
CA VAL A 48 -0.87 9.48 13.36
C VAL A 48 0.53 10.06 13.47
N SER A 49 1.17 10.35 12.34
CA SER A 49 2.52 10.92 12.32
C SER A 49 2.52 12.43 12.62
N GLY A 50 1.37 13.07 12.56
CA GLY A 50 1.26 14.49 12.81
C GLY A 50 1.81 15.38 11.70
N GLN A 51 2.02 14.82 10.52
CA GLN A 51 2.55 15.57 9.38
C GLN A 51 2.07 14.97 8.06
N ALA A 52 2.04 15.82 7.03
CA ALA A 52 1.70 15.36 5.69
C ALA A 52 2.83 14.47 5.17
N GLN A 53 2.47 13.25 4.74
CA GLN A 53 3.44 12.32 4.18
C GLN A 53 3.54 12.54 2.67
N ASP A 54 4.65 12.11 2.09
CA ASP A 54 4.83 12.17 0.64
C ASP A 54 3.70 11.39 -0.03
N ILE A 55 3.12 11.98 -1.07
CA ILE A 55 2.02 11.33 -1.80
C ILE A 55 2.43 9.97 -2.40
N CYS A 56 3.73 9.75 -2.59
CA CYS A 56 4.22 8.45 -3.05
C CYS A 56 3.91 7.33 -2.06
N CYS A 57 3.72 7.65 -0.78
CA CYS A 57 3.28 6.66 0.21
C CYS A 57 1.91 6.09 -0.15
N LEU A 58 1.03 6.92 -0.67
CA LEU A 58 -0.28 6.46 -1.14
C LEU A 58 -0.11 5.46 -2.28
N ASP A 59 0.81 5.74 -3.20
CA ASP A 59 1.07 4.85 -4.33
C ASP A 59 1.60 3.50 -3.85
N VAL A 60 2.46 3.50 -2.84
CA VAL A 60 2.95 2.26 -2.22
C VAL A 60 1.81 1.51 -1.54
N PHE A 61 0.92 2.22 -0.83
CA PHE A 61 -0.23 1.60 -0.19
C PHE A 61 -1.16 0.96 -1.20
N ARG A 62 -1.39 1.62 -2.34
CA ARG A 62 -2.21 1.05 -3.41
C ARG A 62 -1.59 -0.22 -3.97
N ALA A 63 -0.29 -0.20 -4.22
CA ALA A 63 0.42 -1.39 -4.70
C ALA A 63 0.36 -2.53 -3.68
N ALA A 64 0.53 -2.21 -2.40
CA ALA A 64 0.51 -3.20 -1.33
C ALA A 64 -0.88 -3.83 -1.17
N VAL A 65 -1.93 -3.01 -1.15
CA VAL A 65 -3.31 -3.51 -1.02
C VAL A 65 -3.69 -4.35 -2.24
N ALA A 66 -3.30 -3.92 -3.44
CA ALA A 66 -3.57 -4.68 -4.66
C ALA A 66 -2.92 -6.07 -4.60
N GLN A 67 -1.67 -6.15 -4.14
CA GLN A 67 -0.97 -7.42 -3.97
C GLN A 67 -1.64 -8.28 -2.90
N ALA A 68 -2.05 -7.66 -1.80
CA ALA A 68 -2.71 -8.38 -0.71
C ALA A 68 -4.03 -8.98 -1.17
N THR A 69 -4.75 -8.24 -2.01
CA THR A 69 -6.05 -8.67 -2.53
C THR A 69 -5.92 -9.72 -3.62
N ASN A 70 -4.88 -9.62 -4.45
CA ASN A 70 -4.71 -10.51 -5.59
C ASN A 70 -3.30 -11.11 -5.61
N PRO A 71 -3.14 -12.38 -5.15
CA PRO A 71 -1.84 -13.05 -5.16
C PRO A 71 -1.24 -13.23 -6.56
N ARG A 72 -2.06 -13.11 -7.59
CA ARG A 72 -1.63 -13.27 -8.98
C ARG A 72 -1.51 -11.94 -9.72
N LEU A 73 -1.41 -10.85 -8.97
CA LEU A 73 -1.30 -9.54 -9.57
C LEU A 73 -0.07 -9.48 -10.50
N PRO A 74 -0.23 -8.96 -11.73
CA PRO A 74 0.93 -8.77 -12.61
C PRO A 74 2.02 -7.96 -11.91
N LEU A 75 3.27 -8.35 -12.10
CA LEU A 75 4.40 -7.73 -11.42
C LEU A 75 4.45 -6.22 -11.64
N GLU A 76 4.10 -5.75 -12.82
CA GLU A 76 4.07 -4.32 -13.12
C GLU A 76 3.12 -3.58 -12.18
N GLN A 77 1.96 -4.17 -11.90
CA GLN A 77 0.97 -3.53 -11.03
C GLN A 77 1.33 -3.63 -9.55
N ALA A 78 2.34 -4.40 -9.20
CA ALA A 78 2.87 -4.47 -7.85
C ALA A 78 3.85 -3.31 -7.57
N GLN A 79 4.27 -2.62 -8.60
CA GLN A 79 5.23 -1.52 -8.47
C GLN A 79 4.52 -0.23 -8.08
N TRP A 80 5.09 0.50 -7.14
CA TRP A 80 4.50 1.77 -6.70
C TRP A 80 4.42 2.79 -7.84
N TRP A 81 5.40 2.77 -8.76
CA TRP A 81 5.43 3.73 -9.88
C TRP A 81 4.27 3.51 -10.86
N TYR A 82 3.75 2.29 -10.95
CA TYR A 82 2.55 2.02 -11.76
C TYR A 82 1.39 2.88 -11.24
N TRP A 83 1.17 2.86 -9.94
CA TRP A 83 0.09 3.62 -9.30
C TRP A 83 0.36 5.12 -9.34
N SER A 84 1.64 5.51 -9.26
CA SER A 84 2.03 6.90 -9.42
C SER A 84 1.64 7.42 -10.79
N ARG A 85 1.88 6.63 -11.83
CA ARG A 85 1.47 6.99 -13.20
C ARG A 85 -0.04 7.12 -13.33
N GLN A 86 -0.80 6.19 -12.74
CA GLN A 86 -2.26 6.24 -12.77
C GLN A 86 -2.77 7.51 -12.10
N ARG A 87 -2.21 7.84 -10.96
CA ARG A 87 -2.58 9.05 -10.22
C ARG A 87 -2.31 10.30 -11.03
N LYS A 88 -1.13 10.39 -11.62
CA LYS A 88 -0.73 11.54 -12.43
C LYS A 88 -1.57 11.66 -13.69
N ALA A 89 -1.93 10.54 -14.30
CA ALA A 89 -2.78 10.53 -15.48
C ALA A 89 -4.18 11.08 -15.17
N ARG A 90 -4.73 10.73 -14.00
CA ARG A 90 -6.02 11.26 -13.57
C ARG A 90 -5.97 12.78 -13.36
N HIS A 91 -4.90 13.27 -12.74
CA HIS A 91 -4.74 14.69 -12.50
C HIS A 91 -4.57 15.46 -13.81
N ALA A 92 -3.87 14.86 -14.78
CA ALA A 92 -3.68 15.49 -16.08
C ALA A 92 -4.97 15.65 -16.87
N ARG A 93 -5.95 14.79 -16.61
CA ARG A 93 -7.25 14.84 -17.28
C ARG A 93 -8.22 15.84 -16.66
N GLY A 94 -7.84 16.38 -15.57
CA GLY A 94 -8.65 17.36 -14.94
C GLY A 94 -9.16 17.09 -13.64
#